data_3d5e2f9f0745c38efa515b44621d9c00
#
_entry.id   3d5e2f9f0745c38efa515b44621d9c00
#
_cell.length_a   1.000
_cell.length_b   1.000
_cell.length_c   1.000
_cell.angle_alpha   90.00
_cell.angle_beta   90.00
_cell.angle_gamma   90.00
#
_symmetry.space_group_name_H-M   'P 1'
#
loop_
_entity.id
_entity.type
_entity.pdbx_description
1 polymer ?
#
loop_
_entity_poly.entity_id
_entity_poly.type
_entity_poly.pdbx_seq_one_letter_code
_entity_poly.pdbx_strand_id
1 'polypeptide(L)'
;MDEKLKIRFSGRGGQGIKFLGSVLVRVAMAANYYATLTVDYTPSVRGGPIFCDVIINSAPISYPFCDKDADIFIAIDQNGFERASECINEKTLSVIDEHTVDNVEEIIKKGTIYRVPITRRADENKMPKSANIVCLGFLSQYLKDSGKTDLKEEHYNQVLNDLPKRYRAINIQCYQLGQVLYQELINKS
;
A
#
# COMPACT_ATOMS: atom_id res chain seq x y z
N MET A 1 5.16 -18.66 13.12
CA MET A 1 6.06 -18.30 12.02
C MET A 1 6.46 -16.85 12.22
N ASP A 2 7.75 -16.62 12.51
CA ASP A 2 8.31 -15.26 12.71
C ASP A 2 8.68 -14.63 11.35
N GLU A 3 7.77 -14.64 10.41
CA GLU A 3 8.06 -14.05 9.10
C GLU A 3 7.61 -12.60 9.14
N LYS A 4 8.59 -11.68 9.07
CA LYS A 4 8.35 -10.25 8.90
C LYS A 4 7.63 -10.02 7.59
N LEU A 5 6.53 -9.27 7.62
CA LEU A 5 5.91 -8.77 6.41
C LEU A 5 6.48 -7.39 6.08
N LYS A 6 7.06 -7.25 4.88
CA LYS A 6 7.71 -6.05 4.38
C LYS A 6 6.91 -5.46 3.23
N ILE A 7 6.39 -4.25 3.41
CA ILE A 7 5.56 -3.57 2.42
C ILE A 7 6.17 -2.22 2.08
N ARG A 8 6.40 -1.95 0.79
CA ARG A 8 6.78 -0.63 0.29
C ARG A 8 5.62 -0.01 -0.47
N PHE A 9 5.24 1.20 -0.06
CA PHE A 9 4.32 2.07 -0.81
C PHE A 9 5.10 3.16 -1.50
N SER A 10 4.78 3.45 -2.75
CA SER A 10 5.45 4.47 -3.53
C SER A 10 4.47 5.35 -4.31
N GLY A 11 4.87 6.61 -4.51
CA GLY A 11 4.07 7.60 -5.18
C GLY A 11 4.80 8.94 -5.21
N ARG A 12 4.05 10.05 -5.25
CA ARG A 12 4.60 11.40 -5.17
C ARG A 12 4.07 12.19 -3.99
N GLY A 13 4.78 13.24 -3.62
CA GLY A 13 4.37 14.18 -2.57
C GLY A 13 2.97 14.73 -2.82
N GLY A 14 2.11 14.66 -1.78
CA GLY A 14 0.70 15.04 -1.86
C GLY A 14 -0.28 13.89 -2.09
N GLN A 15 0.15 12.71 -2.54
CA GLN A 15 -0.72 11.54 -2.71
C GLN A 15 -1.00 10.75 -1.41
N GLY A 16 -0.44 11.17 -0.27
CA GLY A 16 -0.73 10.58 1.04
C GLY A 16 -0.05 9.23 1.29
N ILE A 17 1.10 8.96 0.66
CA ILE A 17 1.88 7.71 0.85
C ILE A 17 2.29 7.52 2.32
N LYS A 18 2.84 8.55 2.96
CA LYS A 18 3.14 8.52 4.40
C LYS A 18 1.90 8.25 5.25
N PHE A 19 0.77 8.86 4.89
CA PHE A 19 -0.49 8.65 5.61
C PHE A 19 -0.96 7.20 5.50
N LEU A 20 -0.92 6.62 4.29
CA LEU A 20 -1.23 5.21 4.05
C LEU A 20 -0.39 4.29 4.96
N GLY A 21 0.94 4.47 4.96
CA GLY A 21 1.83 3.71 5.83
C GLY A 21 1.49 3.88 7.32
N SER A 22 1.19 5.12 7.75
CA SER A 22 0.80 5.41 9.15
C SER A 22 -0.51 4.71 9.54
N VAL A 23 -1.49 4.64 8.65
CA VAL A 23 -2.75 3.94 8.90
C VAL A 23 -2.50 2.45 9.04
N LEU A 24 -1.71 1.84 8.13
CA LEU A 24 -1.40 0.41 8.19
C LEU A 24 -0.63 0.03 9.47
N VAL A 25 0.33 0.85 9.91
CA VAL A 25 1.02 0.65 11.20
C VAL A 25 0.03 0.64 12.36
N ARG A 26 -0.92 1.58 12.39
CA ARG A 26 -1.96 1.60 13.44
C ARG A 26 -2.86 0.37 13.39
N VAL A 27 -3.19 -0.13 12.19
CA VAL A 27 -3.96 -1.38 12.00
C VAL A 27 -3.19 -2.57 12.56
N ALA A 28 -1.89 -2.68 12.25
CA ALA A 28 -1.05 -3.74 12.77
C ALA A 28 -0.91 -3.69 14.31
N MET A 29 -0.75 -2.49 14.88
CA MET A 29 -0.71 -2.31 16.33
C MET A 29 -2.05 -2.67 17.00
N ALA A 30 -3.19 -2.36 16.37
CA ALA A 30 -4.51 -2.77 16.88
C ALA A 30 -4.67 -4.31 16.88
N ALA A 31 -3.97 -5.00 16.02
CA ALA A 31 -3.89 -6.46 15.97
C ALA A 31 -2.74 -7.06 16.82
N ASN A 32 -2.13 -6.27 17.72
CA ASN A 32 -1.03 -6.65 18.61
C ASN A 32 0.27 -7.05 17.90
N TYR A 33 0.52 -6.56 16.67
CA TYR A 33 1.81 -6.68 16.01
C TYR A 33 2.74 -5.53 16.38
N TYR A 34 4.05 -5.78 16.35
CA TYR A 34 5.04 -4.73 16.22
C TYR A 34 5.01 -4.20 14.78
N ALA A 35 5.04 -2.89 14.62
CA ALA A 35 5.04 -2.28 13.29
C ALA A 35 5.91 -1.02 13.27
N THR A 36 6.59 -0.78 12.16
CA THR A 36 7.43 0.40 11.94
C THR A 36 7.06 1.05 10.62
N LEU A 37 7.29 2.36 10.54
CA LEU A 37 7.17 3.16 9.32
C LEU A 37 8.46 3.94 9.11
N THR A 38 9.11 3.75 7.98
CA THR A 38 10.16 4.64 7.49
C THR A 38 9.71 5.35 6.24
N VAL A 39 10.19 6.56 6.02
CA VAL A 39 9.78 7.39 4.87
C VAL A 39 11.02 7.97 4.21
N ASP A 40 11.14 7.78 2.91
CA ASP A 40 12.13 8.43 2.05
C ASP A 40 11.41 9.40 1.10
N TYR A 41 11.90 10.62 1.00
CA TYR A 41 11.37 11.64 0.12
C TYR A 41 12.48 12.56 -0.38
N THR A 42 12.26 13.22 -1.52
CA THR A 42 13.21 14.18 -2.07
C THR A 42 12.90 15.58 -1.49
N PRO A 43 13.71 16.09 -0.55
CA PRO A 43 13.36 17.32 0.22
C PRO A 43 13.26 18.58 -0.64
N SER A 44 14.03 18.65 -1.72
CA SER A 44 14.18 19.84 -2.56
C SER A 44 13.10 20.01 -3.63
N VAL A 45 12.19 19.04 -3.79
CA VAL A 45 11.19 19.05 -4.87
C VAL A 45 9.81 18.90 -4.30
N ARG A 46 8.99 19.96 -4.40
CA ARG A 46 7.56 19.89 -4.05
C ARG A 46 6.85 18.93 -5.02
N GLY A 47 6.21 17.90 -4.47
CA GLY A 47 5.56 16.86 -5.29
C GLY A 47 6.53 15.84 -5.88
N GLY A 48 7.79 15.79 -5.41
CA GLY A 48 8.78 14.79 -5.82
C GLY A 48 8.40 13.37 -5.39
N PRO A 49 9.14 12.36 -5.89
CA PRO A 49 8.90 10.96 -5.53
C PRO A 49 9.08 10.75 -4.04
N ILE A 50 8.20 9.93 -3.49
CA ILE A 50 8.19 9.50 -2.09
C ILE A 50 7.90 8.00 -2.03
N PHE A 51 8.57 7.30 -1.13
CA PHE A 51 8.13 5.97 -0.73
C PHE A 51 8.19 5.81 0.79
N CYS A 52 7.49 4.82 1.29
CA CYS A 52 7.58 4.42 2.68
C CYS A 52 7.61 2.91 2.82
N ASP A 53 8.40 2.43 3.78
CA ASP A 53 8.44 1.04 4.19
C ASP A 53 7.63 0.85 5.46
N VAL A 54 6.73 -0.12 5.44
CA VAL A 54 6.01 -0.62 6.61
C VAL A 54 6.48 -2.05 6.86
N ILE A 55 7.04 -2.27 8.04
CA ILE A 55 7.43 -3.62 8.48
C ILE A 55 6.49 -4.03 9.61
N ILE A 56 5.88 -5.21 9.48
CA ILE A 56 4.97 -5.79 10.47
C ILE A 56 5.59 -7.11 10.95
N ASN A 57 5.62 -7.35 12.26
CA ASN A 57 6.18 -8.57 12.83
C ASN A 57 5.49 -8.93 14.16
N SER A 58 5.47 -10.21 14.50
CA SER A 58 5.02 -10.70 15.81
C SER A 58 6.03 -10.42 16.94
N ALA A 59 7.30 -10.16 16.61
CA ALA A 59 8.40 -9.85 17.51
C ALA A 59 8.95 -8.42 17.25
N PRO A 60 9.75 -7.86 18.19
CA PRO A 60 10.39 -6.55 18.02
C PRO A 60 11.19 -6.42 16.71
N ILE A 61 11.08 -5.29 16.05
CA ILE A 61 11.69 -5.03 14.74
C ILE A 61 13.02 -4.30 14.95
N SER A 62 14.12 -4.96 14.59
CA SER A 62 15.47 -4.38 14.69
C SER A 62 15.91 -3.67 13.41
N TYR A 63 15.28 -3.96 12.26
CA TYR A 63 15.61 -3.38 10.97
C TYR A 63 14.34 -2.99 10.20
N PRO A 64 14.08 -1.68 10.02
CA PRO A 64 12.79 -1.18 9.54
C PRO A 64 12.75 -0.82 8.05
N PHE A 65 13.53 -1.49 7.19
CA PHE A 65 13.62 -1.20 5.75
C PHE A 65 13.31 -2.43 4.90
N CYS A 66 12.81 -2.19 3.68
CA CYS A 66 12.55 -3.23 2.69
C CYS A 66 13.77 -3.61 1.85
N ASP A 67 14.81 -2.78 1.79
CA ASP A 67 15.98 -2.97 0.92
C ASP A 67 15.64 -3.56 -0.46
N LYS A 68 16.05 -4.83 -0.72
CA LYS A 68 15.80 -5.57 -1.97
C LYS A 68 14.89 -6.79 -1.76
N ASP A 69 14.05 -6.80 -0.73
CA ASP A 69 13.28 -7.96 -0.31
C ASP A 69 11.87 -7.60 0.19
N ALA A 70 11.21 -6.66 -0.47
CA ALA A 70 9.81 -6.38 -0.18
C ALA A 70 8.93 -7.61 -0.52
N ASP A 71 8.01 -7.96 0.39
CA ASP A 71 6.97 -8.95 0.11
C ASP A 71 5.89 -8.37 -0.78
N ILE A 72 5.57 -7.09 -0.54
CA ILE A 72 4.55 -6.35 -1.29
C ILE A 72 5.10 -4.98 -1.66
N PHE A 73 4.94 -4.62 -2.92
CA PHE A 73 5.25 -3.31 -3.46
C PHE A 73 4.00 -2.70 -4.09
N ILE A 74 3.64 -1.48 -3.71
CA ILE A 74 2.49 -0.76 -4.27
C ILE A 74 2.94 0.59 -4.83
N ALA A 75 2.68 0.86 -6.11
CA ALA A 75 3.04 2.10 -6.78
C ALA A 75 1.84 2.77 -7.44
N ILE A 76 1.65 4.07 -7.18
CA ILE A 76 0.58 4.90 -7.75
C ILE A 76 1.10 6.17 -8.44
N ASP A 77 2.37 6.19 -8.84
CA ASP A 77 2.99 7.27 -9.59
C ASP A 77 4.26 6.77 -10.27
N GLN A 78 4.52 7.18 -11.52
CA GLN A 78 5.66 6.74 -12.31
C GLN A 78 7.01 7.03 -11.64
N ASN A 79 7.25 8.29 -11.22
CA ASN A 79 8.52 8.67 -10.62
C ASN A 79 8.75 7.95 -9.27
N GLY A 80 7.67 7.74 -8.52
CA GLY A 80 7.69 6.95 -7.29
C GLY A 80 8.05 5.50 -7.59
N PHE A 81 7.46 4.90 -8.63
CA PHE A 81 7.75 3.55 -9.07
C PHE A 81 9.23 3.37 -9.44
N GLU A 82 9.76 4.21 -10.32
CA GLU A 82 11.15 4.13 -10.77
C GLU A 82 12.15 4.24 -9.61
N ARG A 83 11.90 5.21 -8.70
CA ARG A 83 12.77 5.42 -7.54
C ARG A 83 12.75 4.28 -6.54
N ALA A 84 11.60 3.62 -6.37
CA ALA A 84 11.37 2.69 -5.26
C ALA A 84 11.45 1.21 -5.66
N SER A 85 11.51 0.89 -6.95
CA SER A 85 11.41 -0.47 -7.49
C SER A 85 12.60 -1.37 -7.16
N GLU A 86 13.72 -0.85 -6.67
CA GLU A 86 14.90 -1.63 -6.29
C GLU A 86 14.62 -2.69 -5.20
N CYS A 87 13.53 -2.53 -4.44
CA CYS A 87 13.13 -3.51 -3.42
C CYS A 87 12.43 -4.75 -3.98
N ILE A 88 12.12 -4.77 -5.29
CA ILE A 88 11.36 -5.83 -5.93
C ILE A 88 12.27 -7.01 -6.28
N ASN A 89 11.83 -8.20 -5.91
CA ASN A 89 12.46 -9.46 -6.28
C ASN A 89 11.44 -10.47 -6.84
N GLU A 90 11.85 -11.69 -7.13
CA GLU A 90 10.99 -12.72 -7.74
C GLU A 90 9.82 -13.20 -6.85
N LYS A 91 9.86 -12.92 -5.55
CA LYS A 91 8.80 -13.27 -4.58
C LYS A 91 7.86 -12.10 -4.31
N THR A 92 8.22 -10.90 -4.74
CA THR A 92 7.45 -9.68 -4.48
C THR A 92 6.13 -9.71 -5.24
N LEU A 93 5.02 -9.44 -4.54
CA LEU A 93 3.79 -9.00 -5.18
C LEU A 93 3.88 -7.50 -5.48
N SER A 94 3.80 -7.13 -6.74
CA SER A 94 3.76 -5.74 -7.19
C SER A 94 2.35 -5.34 -7.59
N VAL A 95 1.75 -4.40 -6.90
CA VAL A 95 0.45 -3.80 -7.21
C VAL A 95 0.71 -2.43 -7.84
N ILE A 96 0.44 -2.30 -9.11
CA ILE A 96 0.81 -1.15 -9.92
C ILE A 96 -0.44 -0.46 -10.46
N ASP A 97 -0.55 0.83 -10.23
CA ASP A 97 -1.63 1.62 -10.84
C ASP A 97 -1.49 1.64 -12.35
N GLU A 98 -2.48 1.08 -13.05
CA GLU A 98 -2.43 0.91 -14.51
C GLU A 98 -2.55 2.22 -15.29
N HIS A 99 -2.99 3.31 -14.64
CA HIS A 99 -3.24 4.59 -15.27
C HIS A 99 -2.08 5.59 -15.13
N THR A 100 -1.27 5.44 -14.10
CA THR A 100 -0.20 6.39 -13.77
C THR A 100 1.20 5.79 -13.84
N VAL A 101 1.32 4.50 -14.10
CA VAL A 101 2.61 3.80 -14.17
C VAL A 101 2.69 2.98 -15.46
N ASP A 102 3.64 3.35 -16.29
CA ASP A 102 3.94 2.69 -17.56
C ASP A 102 5.25 1.88 -17.49
N ASN A 103 5.55 1.14 -18.54
CA ASN A 103 6.82 0.42 -18.76
C ASN A 103 7.24 -0.49 -17.60
N VAL A 104 6.26 -1.07 -16.91
CA VAL A 104 6.48 -1.90 -15.70
C VAL A 104 7.35 -3.11 -16.02
N GLU A 105 7.11 -3.76 -17.16
CA GLU A 105 7.80 -4.98 -17.62
C GLU A 105 9.27 -4.72 -18.00
N GLU A 106 9.66 -3.47 -18.23
CA GLU A 106 11.05 -3.07 -18.45
C GLU A 106 11.84 -3.09 -17.15
N ILE A 107 11.21 -2.76 -16.03
CA ILE A 107 11.79 -2.65 -14.69
C ILE A 107 11.61 -3.93 -13.90
N ILE A 108 10.37 -4.46 -13.84
CA ILE A 108 10.04 -5.70 -13.12
C ILE A 108 10.15 -6.88 -14.07
N LYS A 109 11.25 -7.62 -13.98
CA LYS A 109 11.51 -8.81 -14.82
C LYS A 109 10.97 -10.11 -14.22
N LYS A 110 10.67 -10.13 -12.92
CA LYS A 110 10.25 -11.31 -12.16
C LYS A 110 9.29 -10.92 -11.05
N GLY A 111 8.49 -11.89 -10.59
CA GLY A 111 7.51 -11.70 -9.54
C GLY A 111 6.08 -11.62 -10.08
N THR A 112 5.13 -11.45 -9.16
CA THR A 112 3.72 -11.30 -9.51
C THR A 112 3.38 -9.83 -9.68
N ILE A 113 2.76 -9.46 -10.80
CA ILE A 113 2.36 -8.08 -11.09
C ILE A 113 0.84 -8.03 -11.22
N TYR A 114 0.20 -7.20 -10.39
CA TYR A 114 -1.20 -6.83 -10.52
C TYR A 114 -1.31 -5.39 -11.02
N ARG A 115 -1.87 -5.21 -12.20
CA ARG A 115 -2.23 -3.90 -12.74
C ARG A 115 -3.65 -3.57 -12.31
N VAL A 116 -3.83 -2.47 -11.58
CA VAL A 116 -5.09 -2.13 -10.92
C VAL A 116 -5.43 -0.66 -11.19
N PRO A 117 -6.66 -0.33 -11.60
CA PRO A 117 -7.07 1.05 -11.93
C PRO A 117 -7.35 1.92 -10.68
N ILE A 118 -6.40 2.00 -9.75
CA ILE A 118 -6.59 2.61 -8.42
C ILE A 118 -6.95 4.10 -8.53
N THR A 119 -6.10 4.88 -9.20
CA THR A 119 -6.30 6.34 -9.33
C THR A 119 -7.52 6.64 -10.19
N ARG A 120 -7.68 5.96 -11.32
CA ARG A 120 -8.83 6.12 -12.20
C ARG A 120 -10.15 5.85 -11.47
N ARG A 121 -10.25 4.75 -10.73
CA ARG A 121 -11.47 4.40 -9.98
C ARG A 121 -11.74 5.37 -8.83
N ALA A 122 -10.69 5.91 -8.19
CA ALA A 122 -10.86 6.98 -7.22
C ALA A 122 -11.43 8.25 -7.87
N ASP A 123 -10.95 8.62 -9.05
CA ASP A 123 -11.43 9.78 -9.81
C ASP A 123 -12.89 9.62 -10.27
N GLU A 124 -13.23 8.47 -10.85
CA GLU A 124 -14.60 8.13 -11.29
C GLU A 124 -15.60 8.21 -10.13
N ASN A 125 -15.17 7.87 -8.92
CA ASN A 125 -15.98 7.99 -7.70
C ASN A 125 -15.86 9.37 -7.02
N LYS A 126 -15.29 10.38 -7.68
CA LYS A 126 -15.12 11.76 -7.18
C LYS A 126 -14.24 11.86 -5.92
N MET A 127 -13.27 10.93 -5.77
CA MET A 127 -12.37 10.85 -4.62
C MET A 127 -10.87 10.88 -5.02
N PRO A 128 -10.43 11.83 -5.88
CA PRO A 128 -9.09 11.80 -6.49
C PRO A 128 -7.92 11.87 -5.50
N LYS A 129 -8.16 12.42 -4.31
CA LYS A 129 -7.13 12.56 -3.27
C LYS A 129 -7.05 11.36 -2.32
N SER A 130 -7.82 10.31 -2.58
CA SER A 130 -7.99 9.18 -1.66
C SER A 130 -7.51 7.85 -2.25
N ALA A 131 -6.77 7.88 -3.36
CA ALA A 131 -6.17 6.70 -3.98
C ALA A 131 -5.33 5.87 -2.99
N ASN A 132 -4.67 6.52 -2.04
CA ASN A 132 -3.95 5.88 -0.96
C ASN A 132 -4.84 4.98 -0.07
N ILE A 133 -6.07 5.39 0.23
CA ILE A 133 -7.00 4.57 1.02
C ILE A 133 -7.62 3.46 0.16
N VAL A 134 -7.76 3.67 -1.15
CA VAL A 134 -8.11 2.59 -2.08
C VAL A 134 -7.02 1.51 -2.06
N CYS A 135 -5.73 1.88 -2.07
CA CYS A 135 -4.62 0.93 -1.89
C CYS A 135 -4.76 0.12 -0.59
N LEU A 136 -5.14 0.78 0.53
CA LEU A 136 -5.32 0.11 1.82
C LEU A 136 -6.42 -0.96 1.73
N GLY A 137 -7.53 -0.64 1.10
CA GLY A 137 -8.64 -1.58 0.91
C GLY A 137 -8.25 -2.79 0.05
N PHE A 138 -7.56 -2.55 -1.06
CA PHE A 138 -7.02 -3.61 -1.91
C PHE A 138 -6.07 -4.52 -1.12
N LEU A 139 -5.11 -3.92 -0.42
CA LEU A 139 -4.14 -4.64 0.40
C LEU A 139 -4.80 -5.47 1.50
N SER A 140 -5.85 -4.96 2.14
CA SER A 140 -6.54 -5.66 3.21
C SER A 140 -7.14 -7.00 2.75
N GLN A 141 -7.75 -7.03 1.56
CA GLN A 141 -8.29 -8.26 0.99
C GLN A 141 -7.18 -9.22 0.56
N TYR A 142 -6.14 -8.71 -0.08
CA TYR A 142 -4.98 -9.54 -0.41
C TYR A 142 -4.36 -10.19 0.84
N LEU A 143 -4.13 -9.43 1.91
CA LEU A 143 -3.55 -9.97 3.14
C LEU A 143 -4.44 -11.02 3.81
N LYS A 144 -5.76 -10.81 3.78
CA LYS A 144 -6.73 -11.79 4.26
C LYS A 144 -6.66 -13.10 3.48
N ASP A 145 -6.64 -13.04 2.14
CA ASP A 145 -6.67 -14.22 1.29
C ASP A 145 -5.32 -14.95 1.27
N SER A 146 -4.22 -14.22 1.35
CA SER A 146 -2.87 -14.79 1.39
C SER A 146 -2.49 -15.44 2.73
N GLY A 147 -3.22 -15.12 3.81
CA GLY A 147 -2.91 -15.61 5.16
C GLY A 147 -1.57 -15.13 5.73
N LYS A 148 -0.96 -14.10 5.14
CA LYS A 148 0.35 -13.57 5.57
C LYS A 148 0.31 -12.88 6.94
N THR A 149 -0.87 -12.44 7.36
CA THR A 149 -1.10 -11.79 8.68
C THR A 149 -2.48 -12.11 9.20
N ASP A 150 -2.71 -11.95 10.51
CA ASP A 150 -4.04 -12.01 11.14
C ASP A 150 -4.66 -10.60 11.28
N LEU A 151 -4.44 -9.73 10.28
CA LEU A 151 -5.08 -8.42 10.21
C LEU A 151 -6.52 -8.58 9.76
N LYS A 152 -7.46 -8.46 10.71
CA LYS A 152 -8.89 -8.62 10.47
C LYS A 152 -9.57 -7.31 10.12
N GLU A 153 -10.71 -7.38 9.47
CA GLU A 153 -11.53 -6.25 9.08
C GLU A 153 -11.86 -5.31 10.26
N GLU A 154 -12.03 -5.86 11.46
CA GLU A 154 -12.28 -5.09 12.68
C GLU A 154 -11.14 -4.12 13.02
N HIS A 155 -9.88 -4.51 12.80
CA HIS A 155 -8.71 -3.65 13.07
C HIS A 155 -8.66 -2.46 12.08
N TYR A 156 -8.96 -2.70 10.80
CA TYR A 156 -9.07 -1.62 9.80
C TYR A 156 -10.21 -0.67 10.15
N ASN A 157 -11.39 -1.21 10.47
CA ASN A 157 -12.57 -0.42 10.83
C ASN A 157 -12.34 0.42 12.08
N GLN A 158 -11.68 -0.12 13.11
CA GLN A 158 -11.29 0.61 14.30
C GLN A 158 -10.45 1.84 13.91
N VAL A 159 -9.37 1.64 13.17
CA VAL A 159 -8.44 2.73 12.80
C VAL A 159 -9.11 3.76 11.88
N LEU A 160 -9.89 3.31 10.89
CA LEU A 160 -10.61 4.23 9.99
C LEU A 160 -11.64 5.07 10.73
N ASN A 161 -12.31 4.51 11.74
CA ASN A 161 -13.26 5.23 12.59
C ASN A 161 -12.60 6.24 13.53
N ASP A 162 -11.32 6.05 13.88
CA ASP A 162 -10.53 6.99 14.68
C ASP A 162 -9.98 8.17 13.88
N LEU A 163 -10.09 8.13 12.55
CA LEU A 163 -9.68 9.24 11.70
C LEU A 163 -10.60 10.47 11.90
N PRO A 164 -10.13 11.70 11.58
CA PRO A 164 -10.91 12.91 11.75
C PRO A 164 -12.30 12.78 11.12
N LYS A 165 -13.37 13.12 11.88
CA LYS A 165 -14.77 12.95 11.50
C LYS A 165 -15.10 13.45 10.08
N ARG A 166 -14.51 14.59 9.69
CA ARG A 166 -14.75 15.22 8.35
C ARG A 166 -14.32 14.35 7.16
N TYR A 167 -13.42 13.38 7.35
CA TYR A 167 -12.91 12.52 6.29
C TYR A 167 -13.35 11.05 6.45
N ARG A 168 -14.01 10.73 7.55
CA ARG A 168 -14.32 9.34 7.89
C ARG A 168 -15.16 8.65 6.82
N ALA A 169 -16.26 9.26 6.41
CA ALA A 169 -17.17 8.68 5.42
C ALA A 169 -16.45 8.42 4.10
N ILE A 170 -15.67 9.39 3.60
CA ILE A 170 -14.92 9.24 2.34
C ILE A 170 -13.84 8.18 2.46
N ASN A 171 -13.14 8.08 3.59
CA ASN A 171 -12.12 7.07 3.78
C ASN A 171 -12.72 5.65 3.82
N ILE A 172 -13.88 5.46 4.45
CA ILE A 172 -14.59 4.17 4.45
C ILE A 172 -15.00 3.80 3.02
N GLN A 173 -15.56 4.72 2.24
CA GLN A 173 -15.93 4.47 0.84
C GLN A 173 -14.71 4.11 -0.02
N CYS A 174 -13.59 4.81 0.14
CA CYS A 174 -12.36 4.52 -0.59
C CYS A 174 -11.76 3.16 -0.20
N TYR A 175 -11.80 2.82 1.07
CA TYR A 175 -11.38 1.51 1.56
C TYR A 175 -12.24 0.40 0.94
N GLN A 176 -13.56 0.53 0.95
CA GLN A 176 -14.47 -0.43 0.32
C GLN A 176 -14.25 -0.53 -1.18
N LEU A 177 -13.99 0.59 -1.87
CA LEU A 177 -13.65 0.59 -3.30
C LEU A 177 -12.40 -0.25 -3.57
N GLY A 178 -11.37 -0.14 -2.73
CA GLY A 178 -10.16 -0.95 -2.84
C GLY A 178 -10.44 -2.45 -2.68
N GLN A 179 -11.31 -2.82 -1.74
CA GLN A 179 -11.73 -4.22 -1.56
C GLN A 179 -12.46 -4.75 -2.82
N VAL A 180 -13.34 -3.95 -3.41
CA VAL A 180 -14.03 -4.29 -4.66
C VAL A 180 -13.04 -4.48 -5.80
N LEU A 181 -12.02 -3.61 -5.95
CA LEU A 181 -11.00 -3.74 -6.97
C LEU A 181 -10.21 -5.05 -6.88
N TYR A 182 -9.89 -5.48 -5.66
CA TYR A 182 -9.25 -6.77 -5.46
C TYR A 182 -10.15 -7.93 -5.91
N GLN A 183 -11.43 -7.92 -5.52
CA GLN A 183 -12.38 -8.96 -5.93
C GLN A 183 -12.59 -8.99 -7.45
N GLU A 184 -12.70 -7.82 -8.09
CA GLU A 184 -12.79 -7.72 -9.56
C GLU A 184 -11.56 -8.32 -10.27
N LEU A 185 -10.36 -8.14 -9.70
CA LEU A 185 -9.12 -8.68 -10.23
C LEU A 185 -9.09 -10.21 -10.15
N ILE A 186 -9.38 -10.77 -8.96
CA ILE A 186 -9.33 -12.22 -8.74
C ILE A 186 -10.40 -12.96 -9.56
N ASN A 187 -11.57 -12.37 -9.74
CA ASN A 187 -12.64 -12.98 -10.55
C ASN A 187 -12.36 -12.97 -12.06
N LYS A 188 -11.34 -12.22 -12.52
CA LYS A 188 -10.91 -12.19 -13.93
C LYS A 188 -9.71 -13.10 -14.22
N SER A 189 -9.03 -13.58 -13.18
CA SER A 189 -7.84 -14.45 -13.26
C SER A 189 -8.23 -15.92 -13.24
#